data_870e3c93296899416f4019d7563f108a
#
_entry.id   870e3c93296899416f4019d7563f108a
#
_cell.length_a   1.000
_cell.length_b   1.000
_cell.length_c   1.000
_cell.angle_alpha   90.00
_cell.angle_beta   90.00
_cell.angle_gamma   90.00
#
_symmetry.space_group_name_H-M   'P 1'
#
loop_
_entity.id
_entity.type
_entity.pdbx_description
1 polymer ?
#
loop_
_entity_poly.entity_id
_entity_poly.type
_entity_poly.pdbx_seq_one_letter_code
_entity_poly.pdbx_strand_id
1 'polypeptide(L)'
;MTADHAIIIEHLSKTFMVHHNHVASLKGRFIGLFKQRWQQHTETFPALTDVSFSIQRGEAIGIMGPNGSGKSTLLQLIAGIYKPTSGSIIIKGRIAPLIQLGVGFHIELTGEENIYLGASLYGFTNKSIRSKYQQIVDFSELGTFIDTPVKNYSSGMLVRLGFAIAVHLDPDILLADEILAVGDESFRKKCLDRIRALRKGGMTLVLVSHVQEQIDTFCDSYLKLAKGRVIEQGRTHAVGTASPT
;
A
#
# COMPACT_ATOMS: atom_id res chain seq x y z
N MET A 1 -7.71 15.70 26.13
CA MET A 1 -7.64 14.32 25.58
C MET A 1 -6.71 14.38 24.39
N THR A 2 -5.51 13.83 24.51
CA THR A 2 -4.59 13.73 23.37
C THR A 2 -5.23 12.78 22.36
N ALA A 3 -5.55 13.28 21.16
CA ALA A 3 -6.11 12.46 20.09
C ALA A 3 -5.20 11.22 19.86
N ASP A 4 -5.78 10.03 19.89
CA ASP A 4 -5.02 8.77 19.67
C ASP A 4 -4.83 8.57 18.16
N HIS A 5 -3.74 9.12 17.63
CA HIS A 5 -3.41 9.01 16.21
C HIS A 5 -2.75 7.67 15.90
N ALA A 6 -3.21 7.00 14.85
CA ALA A 6 -2.57 5.82 14.28
C ALA A 6 -1.36 6.19 13.41
N ILE A 7 -1.46 7.31 12.67
CA ILE A 7 -0.38 7.82 11.80
C ILE A 7 -0.24 9.32 12.01
N ILE A 8 1.00 9.80 12.15
CA ILE A 8 1.34 11.23 12.18
C ILE A 8 2.44 11.47 11.15
N ILE A 9 2.24 12.43 10.29
CA ILE A 9 3.18 12.84 9.23
C ILE A 9 3.48 14.33 9.41
N GLU A 10 4.77 14.66 9.55
CA GLU A 10 5.23 16.03 9.81
C GLU A 10 6.31 16.44 8.81
N HIS A 11 6.04 17.49 8.04
CA HIS A 11 6.96 18.10 7.07
C HIS A 11 7.64 17.11 6.12
N LEU A 12 6.88 16.07 5.73
CA LEU A 12 7.38 14.95 4.94
C LEU A 12 7.75 15.37 3.53
N SER A 13 8.99 15.11 3.13
CA SER A 13 9.44 15.30 1.75
C SER A 13 10.16 14.06 1.25
N LYS A 14 9.99 13.77 -0.04
CA LYS A 14 10.68 12.69 -0.74
C LYS A 14 11.16 13.15 -2.10
N THR A 15 12.48 13.06 -2.29
CA THR A 15 13.14 13.32 -3.58
C THR A 15 13.83 12.04 -4.05
N PHE A 16 13.62 11.68 -5.30
CA PHE A 16 14.34 10.60 -5.97
C PHE A 16 15.47 11.17 -6.81
N MET A 17 16.59 10.46 -6.86
CA MET A 17 17.70 10.74 -7.76
C MET A 17 17.59 9.82 -8.97
N VAL A 18 17.49 10.39 -10.15
CA VAL A 18 17.48 9.66 -11.43
C VAL A 18 18.84 9.80 -12.06
N HIS A 19 19.55 8.69 -12.19
CA HIS A 19 20.81 8.64 -12.90
C HIS A 19 20.54 8.30 -14.36
N HIS A 20 20.71 9.27 -15.24
CA HIS A 20 20.66 9.01 -16.69
C HIS A 20 21.98 8.40 -17.13
N ASN A 21 22.04 7.06 -17.14
CA ASN A 21 23.16 6.35 -17.76
C ASN A 21 22.97 6.43 -19.29
N HIS A 22 23.67 7.33 -19.94
CA HIS A 22 23.87 7.22 -21.37
C HIS A 22 24.65 5.93 -21.62
N VAL A 23 23.98 4.90 -22.15
CA VAL A 23 24.65 3.71 -22.67
C VAL A 23 25.51 4.18 -23.84
N ALA A 24 26.78 4.43 -23.56
CA ALA A 24 27.74 4.73 -24.60
C ALA A 24 27.81 3.51 -25.52
N SER A 25 27.35 3.65 -26.75
CA SER A 25 27.57 2.66 -27.78
C SER A 25 29.07 2.39 -27.87
N LEU A 26 29.47 1.14 -28.17
CA LEU A 26 30.89 0.75 -28.32
C LEU A 26 31.73 1.71 -29.18
N LYS A 27 31.12 2.41 -30.15
CA LYS A 27 31.75 3.48 -30.95
C LYS A 27 32.06 4.76 -30.13
N GLY A 28 31.26 5.08 -29.09
CA GLY A 28 31.52 6.25 -28.22
C GLY A 28 32.72 6.05 -27.30
N ARG A 29 33.09 4.80 -26.97
CA ARG A 29 34.25 4.49 -26.10
C ARG A 29 35.58 4.85 -26.72
N PHE A 30 35.72 4.77 -28.05
CA PHE A 30 36.95 5.12 -28.77
C PHE A 30 37.15 6.63 -28.96
N ILE A 31 36.07 7.42 -28.99
CA ILE A 31 36.11 8.86 -29.14
C ILE A 31 36.30 9.58 -27.80
N GLY A 32 35.94 8.90 -26.68
CA GLY A 32 36.01 9.46 -25.33
C GLY A 32 37.42 9.53 -24.71
N LEU A 33 38.46 8.96 -25.36
CA LEU A 33 39.85 9.03 -24.86
C LEU A 33 40.46 10.45 -24.93
N PHE A 34 39.80 11.41 -25.56
CA PHE A 34 40.33 12.77 -25.78
C PHE A 34 39.44 13.90 -25.23
N LYS A 35 38.30 13.63 -24.59
CA LYS A 35 37.46 14.69 -24.01
C LYS A 35 36.92 14.34 -22.65
N GLN A 36 37.56 14.94 -21.68
CA GLN A 36 37.03 15.54 -20.43
C GLN A 36 35.70 15.02 -19.86
N ARG A 37 35.81 14.51 -18.60
CA ARG A 37 34.79 14.52 -17.55
C ARG A 37 33.37 14.18 -18.02
N TRP A 38 33.03 12.94 -17.92
CA TRP A 38 31.64 12.49 -17.89
C TRP A 38 30.94 13.12 -16.69
N GLN A 39 30.28 14.24 -16.90
CA GLN A 39 29.33 14.74 -15.91
C GLN A 39 28.14 13.75 -15.92
N GLN A 40 28.05 12.93 -14.90
CA GLN A 40 26.82 12.20 -14.59
C GLN A 40 25.75 13.26 -14.30
N HIS A 41 24.87 13.49 -15.25
CA HIS A 41 23.68 14.29 -15.00
C HIS A 41 22.77 13.50 -14.07
N THR A 42 22.86 13.81 -12.79
CA THR A 42 21.90 13.34 -11.78
C THR A 42 20.76 14.34 -11.76
N GLU A 43 19.60 13.91 -12.21
CA GLU A 43 18.37 14.70 -12.10
C GLU A 43 17.67 14.33 -10.80
N THR A 44 17.20 15.34 -10.06
CA THR A 44 16.43 15.14 -8.82
C THR A 44 14.95 15.36 -9.12
N PHE A 45 14.13 14.38 -8.73
CA PHE A 45 12.68 14.43 -8.88
C PHE A 45 12.02 14.52 -7.49
N PRO A 46 11.46 15.70 -7.11
CA PRO A 46 10.71 15.83 -5.86
C PRO A 46 9.32 15.18 -6.02
N ALA A 47 9.13 14.03 -5.41
CA ALA A 47 7.86 13.29 -5.46
C ALA A 47 6.87 13.78 -4.41
N LEU A 48 7.36 14.21 -3.24
CA LEU A 48 6.57 14.84 -2.17
C LEU A 48 7.33 16.02 -1.60
N THR A 49 6.62 17.07 -1.22
CA THR A 49 7.21 18.30 -0.68
C THR A 49 6.34 18.83 0.45
N ASP A 50 6.89 18.81 1.67
CA ASP A 50 6.30 19.42 2.87
C ASP A 50 4.86 18.97 3.15
N VAL A 51 4.64 17.66 3.18
CA VAL A 51 3.35 17.03 3.46
C VAL A 51 3.19 16.84 4.96
N SER A 52 2.11 17.36 5.55
CA SER A 52 1.79 17.21 6.98
C SER A 52 0.31 16.91 7.16
N PHE A 53 0.00 15.82 7.87
CA PHE A 53 -1.36 15.46 8.30
C PHE A 53 -1.29 14.34 9.35
N SER A 54 -2.41 14.05 9.98
CA SER A 54 -2.52 12.92 10.92
C SER A 54 -3.81 12.16 10.69
N ILE A 55 -3.80 10.86 11.04
CA ILE A 55 -4.93 9.96 10.93
C ILE A 55 -5.24 9.41 12.31
N GLN A 56 -6.47 9.52 12.76
CA GLN A 56 -6.91 8.99 14.04
C GLN A 56 -7.02 7.45 13.97
N ARG A 57 -6.89 6.80 15.13
CA ARG A 57 -7.12 5.35 15.20
C ARG A 57 -8.57 5.03 14.82
N GLY A 58 -8.77 4.07 13.94
CA GLY A 58 -10.08 3.66 13.43
C GLY A 58 -10.64 4.58 12.32
N GLU A 59 -9.95 5.68 11.99
CA GLU A 59 -10.34 6.55 10.88
C GLU A 59 -10.03 5.90 9.52
N ALA A 60 -10.88 6.14 8.53
CA ALA A 60 -10.60 5.83 7.14
C ALA A 60 -10.39 7.11 6.35
N ILE A 61 -9.20 7.25 5.76
CA ILE A 61 -8.85 8.39 4.92
C ILE A 61 -8.65 7.98 3.48
N GLY A 62 -9.21 8.77 2.56
CA GLY A 62 -8.98 8.64 1.14
C GLY A 62 -7.89 9.59 0.65
N ILE A 63 -6.88 9.08 -0.07
CA ILE A 63 -5.85 9.90 -0.71
C ILE A 63 -6.16 9.99 -2.19
N MET A 64 -6.43 11.19 -2.67
CA MET A 64 -6.85 11.49 -4.03
C MET A 64 -5.85 12.37 -4.76
N GLY A 65 -5.97 12.44 -6.06
CA GLY A 65 -5.17 13.33 -6.92
C GLY A 65 -4.87 12.71 -8.29
N PRO A 66 -4.39 13.50 -9.25
CA PRO A 66 -4.04 13.03 -10.58
C PRO A 66 -2.85 12.06 -10.56
N ASN A 67 -2.62 11.36 -11.69
CA ASN A 67 -1.45 10.53 -11.84
C ASN A 67 -0.17 11.37 -11.69
N GLY A 68 0.84 10.81 -11.01
CA GLY A 68 2.08 11.53 -10.70
C GLY A 68 1.98 12.57 -9.58
N SER A 69 0.86 12.66 -8.84
CA SER A 69 0.74 13.61 -7.72
C SER A 69 1.48 13.19 -6.45
N GLY A 70 2.01 11.96 -6.37
CA GLY A 70 2.75 11.46 -5.22
C GLY A 70 1.98 10.46 -4.34
N LYS A 71 0.75 10.06 -4.68
CA LYS A 71 -0.10 9.15 -3.88
C LYS A 71 0.60 7.83 -3.53
N SER A 72 1.06 7.10 -4.55
CA SER A 72 1.73 5.80 -4.35
C SER A 72 3.05 5.97 -3.60
N THR A 73 3.78 7.08 -3.82
CA THR A 73 4.99 7.40 -3.05
C THR A 73 4.67 7.63 -1.57
N LEU A 74 3.59 8.37 -1.27
CA LEU A 74 3.15 8.60 0.11
C LEU A 74 2.76 7.28 0.78
N LEU A 75 2.01 6.43 0.09
CA LEU A 75 1.59 5.13 0.59
C LEU A 75 2.81 4.22 0.88
N GLN A 76 3.81 4.21 -0.02
CA GLN A 76 5.05 3.43 0.15
C GLN A 76 5.93 3.97 1.30
N LEU A 77 5.91 5.27 1.56
CA LEU A 77 6.58 5.87 2.72
C LEU A 77 5.88 5.46 4.02
N ILE A 78 4.55 5.49 4.07
CA ILE A 78 3.76 5.02 5.22
C ILE A 78 4.00 3.51 5.44
N ALA A 79 4.08 2.72 4.36
CA ALA A 79 4.40 1.29 4.45
C ALA A 79 5.85 0.99 4.89
N GLY A 80 6.72 2.01 5.01
CA GLY A 80 8.12 1.83 5.35
C GLY A 80 8.99 1.28 4.21
N ILE A 81 8.46 1.17 2.98
CA ILE A 81 9.20 0.72 1.79
C ILE A 81 10.28 1.74 1.42
N TYR A 82 9.96 3.01 1.52
CA TYR A 82 10.92 4.10 1.34
C TYR A 82 11.16 4.86 2.64
N LYS A 83 12.37 5.40 2.78
CA LYS A 83 12.68 6.38 3.82
C LYS A 83 12.41 7.79 3.30
N PRO A 84 11.89 8.71 4.12
CA PRO A 84 11.76 10.11 3.77
C PRO A 84 13.13 10.76 3.49
N THR A 85 13.14 11.79 2.65
CA THR A 85 14.33 12.65 2.47
C THR A 85 14.44 13.65 3.62
N SER A 86 13.28 14.18 4.07
CA SER A 86 13.17 15.02 5.28
C SER A 86 11.79 14.87 5.90
N GLY A 87 11.62 15.35 7.13
CA GLY A 87 10.41 15.19 7.92
C GLY A 87 10.32 13.85 8.64
N SER A 88 9.18 13.56 9.22
CA SER A 88 8.97 12.36 10.03
C SER A 88 7.63 11.68 9.74
N ILE A 89 7.59 10.36 9.98
CA ILE A 89 6.39 9.54 9.99
C ILE A 89 6.39 8.73 11.28
N ILE A 90 5.36 8.89 12.08
CA ILE A 90 5.14 8.10 13.30
C ILE A 90 3.95 7.20 13.09
N ILE A 91 4.11 5.90 13.31
CA ILE A 91 3.08 4.89 13.14
C ILE A 91 2.89 4.14 14.44
N LYS A 92 1.64 4.02 14.87
CA LYS A 92 1.26 3.28 16.08
C LYS A 92 0.35 2.13 15.70
N GLY A 93 0.92 0.95 15.55
CA GLY A 93 0.21 -0.27 15.19
C GLY A 93 0.88 -1.04 14.06
N ARG A 94 0.32 -2.22 13.75
CA ARG A 94 0.80 -3.11 12.70
C ARG A 94 0.13 -2.74 11.38
N ILE A 95 0.96 -2.55 10.37
CA ILE A 95 0.50 -2.23 9.01
C ILE A 95 0.39 -3.52 8.20
N ALA A 96 -0.73 -3.67 7.48
CA ALA A 96 -0.84 -4.61 6.36
C ALA A 96 -1.00 -3.81 5.06
N PRO A 97 0.03 -3.76 4.21
CA PRO A 97 -0.09 -3.08 2.93
C PRO A 97 -0.72 -4.01 1.89
N LEU A 98 -1.82 -3.56 1.28
CA LEU A 98 -2.37 -4.12 0.05
C LEU A 98 -1.77 -3.43 -1.19
N ILE A 99 -0.51 -3.01 -1.10
CA ILE A 99 0.22 -2.37 -2.19
C ILE A 99 0.94 -3.47 -2.94
N GLN A 100 0.66 -3.64 -4.24
CA GLN A 100 1.31 -4.66 -5.07
C GLN A 100 1.20 -6.07 -4.46
N LEU A 101 -0.03 -6.57 -4.32
CA LEU A 101 -0.31 -7.90 -3.79
C LEU A 101 0.52 -8.98 -4.49
N GLY A 102 1.14 -9.85 -3.68
CA GLY A 102 2.06 -10.88 -4.16
C GLY A 102 3.52 -10.43 -4.31
N VAL A 103 3.84 -9.15 -4.17
CA VAL A 103 5.23 -8.69 -4.04
C VAL A 103 5.76 -9.09 -2.67
N GLY A 104 6.95 -9.72 -2.67
CA GLY A 104 7.56 -10.26 -1.45
C GLY A 104 7.32 -11.75 -1.25
N PHE A 105 6.50 -12.39 -2.09
CA PHE A 105 6.43 -13.85 -2.10
C PHE A 105 7.72 -14.46 -2.63
N HIS A 106 8.19 -15.51 -1.96
CA HIS A 106 9.31 -16.28 -2.43
C HIS A 106 8.80 -17.37 -3.39
N ILE A 107 9.16 -17.24 -4.66
CA ILE A 107 8.58 -18.04 -5.76
C ILE A 107 8.79 -19.55 -5.63
N GLU A 108 9.87 -19.98 -4.97
CA GLU A 108 10.19 -21.40 -4.76
C GLU A 108 9.48 -22.00 -3.54
N LEU A 109 8.93 -21.15 -2.66
CA LEU A 109 8.18 -21.61 -1.50
C LEU A 109 6.71 -21.86 -1.86
N THR A 110 6.06 -22.76 -1.11
CA THR A 110 4.63 -23.05 -1.24
C THR A 110 3.77 -21.85 -0.79
N GLY A 111 2.47 -21.91 -1.09
CA GLY A 111 1.51 -20.93 -0.59
C GLY A 111 1.49 -20.88 0.94
N GLU A 112 1.51 -22.04 1.62
CA GLU A 112 1.61 -22.15 3.07
C GLU A 112 2.85 -21.44 3.61
N GLU A 113 4.04 -21.77 3.08
CA GLU A 113 5.29 -21.14 3.51
C GLU A 113 5.29 -19.63 3.28
N ASN A 114 4.69 -19.16 2.18
CA ASN A 114 4.53 -17.75 1.89
C ASN A 114 3.53 -17.05 2.83
N ILE A 115 2.51 -17.74 3.36
CA ILE A 115 1.66 -17.19 4.43
C ILE A 115 2.50 -16.86 5.66
N TYR A 116 3.34 -17.81 6.11
CA TYR A 116 4.21 -17.57 7.28
C TYR A 116 5.25 -16.50 7.01
N LEU A 117 5.88 -16.51 5.84
CA LEU A 117 6.87 -15.51 5.44
C LEU A 117 6.27 -14.11 5.40
N GLY A 118 5.19 -13.92 4.63
CA GLY A 118 4.54 -12.62 4.46
C GLY A 118 3.99 -12.07 5.77
N ALA A 119 3.33 -12.91 6.56
CA ALA A 119 2.82 -12.51 7.87
C ALA A 119 3.92 -12.12 8.86
N SER A 120 5.06 -12.83 8.84
CA SER A 120 6.22 -12.50 9.69
C SER A 120 6.84 -11.16 9.30
N LEU A 121 6.89 -10.82 8.01
CA LEU A 121 7.34 -9.51 7.53
C LEU A 121 6.46 -8.37 8.04
N TYR A 122 5.17 -8.61 8.27
CA TYR A 122 4.25 -7.65 8.88
C TYR A 122 4.29 -7.65 10.43
N GLY A 123 5.24 -8.36 11.03
CA GLY A 123 5.45 -8.40 12.47
C GLY A 123 4.48 -9.29 13.24
N PHE A 124 3.82 -10.25 12.58
CA PHE A 124 2.98 -11.25 13.23
C PHE A 124 3.78 -12.45 13.72
N THR A 125 3.44 -12.95 14.91
CA THR A 125 4.10 -14.13 15.48
C THR A 125 3.57 -15.42 14.85
N ASN A 126 4.40 -16.48 14.81
CA ASN A 126 3.99 -17.80 14.33
C ASN A 126 2.72 -18.33 15.04
N LYS A 127 2.56 -18.04 16.32
CA LYS A 127 1.35 -18.42 17.09
C LYS A 127 0.10 -17.71 16.52
N SER A 128 0.19 -16.43 16.25
CA SER A 128 -0.89 -15.64 15.65
C SER A 128 -1.22 -16.13 14.23
N ILE A 129 -0.19 -16.40 13.41
CA ILE A 129 -0.36 -16.90 12.05
C ILE A 129 -1.06 -18.25 12.06
N ARG A 130 -0.61 -19.19 12.90
CA ARG A 130 -1.20 -20.54 13.01
C ARG A 130 -2.67 -20.48 13.40
N SER A 131 -3.07 -19.57 14.28
CA SER A 131 -4.47 -19.40 14.69
C SER A 131 -5.39 -18.87 13.59
N LYS A 132 -4.82 -18.24 12.55
CA LYS A 132 -5.53 -17.64 11.42
C LYS A 132 -5.34 -18.40 10.10
N TYR A 133 -4.45 -19.38 10.09
CA TYR A 133 -4.04 -20.09 8.88
C TYR A 133 -5.22 -20.64 8.07
N GLN A 134 -6.11 -21.39 8.71
CA GLN A 134 -7.27 -21.96 8.02
C GLN A 134 -8.17 -20.89 7.42
N GLN A 135 -8.39 -19.79 8.14
CA GLN A 135 -9.19 -18.67 7.64
C GLN A 135 -8.57 -18.01 6.40
N ILE A 136 -7.22 -17.90 6.38
CA ILE A 136 -6.47 -17.38 5.23
C ILE A 136 -6.64 -18.31 4.04
N VAL A 137 -6.44 -19.62 4.23
CA VAL A 137 -6.57 -20.63 3.17
C VAL A 137 -7.98 -20.65 2.60
N ASP A 138 -9.01 -20.72 3.45
CA ASP A 138 -10.41 -20.76 3.03
C ASP A 138 -10.83 -19.48 2.28
N PHE A 139 -10.32 -18.33 2.75
CA PHE A 139 -10.62 -17.06 2.08
C PHE A 139 -9.95 -16.95 0.73
N SER A 140 -8.72 -17.43 0.58
CA SER A 140 -7.97 -17.36 -0.67
C SER A 140 -8.56 -18.20 -1.79
N GLU A 141 -9.36 -19.23 -1.45
CA GLU A 141 -9.98 -20.20 -2.38
C GLU A 141 -8.95 -20.95 -3.23
N LEU A 142 -7.72 -21.13 -2.71
CA LEU A 142 -6.66 -21.83 -3.42
C LEU A 142 -6.75 -23.36 -3.30
N GLY A 143 -7.48 -23.86 -2.30
CA GLY A 143 -7.65 -25.30 -2.10
C GLY A 143 -6.32 -26.05 -1.99
N THR A 144 -6.16 -27.10 -2.77
CA THR A 144 -4.93 -27.92 -2.78
C THR A 144 -3.71 -27.23 -3.37
N PHE A 145 -3.88 -26.09 -4.07
CA PHE A 145 -2.73 -25.34 -4.57
C PHE A 145 -1.89 -24.74 -3.46
N ILE A 146 -2.42 -24.64 -2.22
CA ILE A 146 -1.69 -24.06 -1.10
C ILE A 146 -0.36 -24.77 -0.83
N ASP A 147 -0.27 -26.07 -1.13
CA ASP A 147 0.90 -26.91 -0.94
C ASP A 147 1.87 -26.88 -2.14
N THR A 148 1.55 -26.11 -3.19
CA THR A 148 2.41 -26.01 -4.37
C THR A 148 3.26 -24.75 -4.35
N PRO A 149 4.48 -24.76 -4.95
CA PRO A 149 5.31 -23.57 -5.07
C PRO A 149 4.61 -22.45 -5.81
N VAL A 150 4.75 -21.22 -5.29
CA VAL A 150 4.07 -20.01 -5.78
C VAL A 150 4.45 -19.65 -7.22
N LYS A 151 5.60 -20.11 -7.73
CA LYS A 151 5.98 -19.99 -9.16
C LYS A 151 4.94 -20.59 -10.12
N ASN A 152 4.13 -21.51 -9.63
CA ASN A 152 3.07 -22.17 -10.42
C ASN A 152 1.72 -21.43 -10.33
N TYR A 153 1.64 -20.34 -9.57
CA TYR A 153 0.41 -19.59 -9.38
C TYR A 153 0.15 -18.64 -10.55
N SER A 154 -1.12 -18.50 -10.90
CA SER A 154 -1.55 -17.40 -11.75
C SER A 154 -1.48 -16.06 -11.00
N SER A 155 -1.47 -14.94 -11.73
CA SER A 155 -1.53 -13.60 -11.11
C SER A 155 -2.75 -13.44 -10.19
N GLY A 156 -3.90 -14.01 -10.57
CA GLY A 156 -5.10 -14.02 -9.73
C GLY A 156 -4.91 -14.79 -8.42
N MET A 157 -4.24 -15.95 -8.44
CA MET A 157 -3.93 -16.74 -7.25
C MET A 157 -2.99 -15.98 -6.30
N LEU A 158 -1.97 -15.30 -6.82
CA LEU A 158 -1.05 -14.47 -6.03
C LEU A 158 -1.79 -13.35 -5.31
N VAL A 159 -2.68 -12.68 -6.02
CA VAL A 159 -3.48 -11.59 -5.51
C VAL A 159 -4.46 -12.09 -4.44
N ARG A 160 -5.14 -13.23 -4.67
CA ARG A 160 -6.05 -13.85 -3.69
C ARG A 160 -5.32 -14.21 -2.40
N LEU A 161 -4.14 -14.85 -2.51
CA LEU A 161 -3.33 -15.22 -1.34
C LEU A 161 -2.85 -13.98 -0.58
N GLY A 162 -2.27 -12.99 -1.28
CA GLY A 162 -1.76 -11.77 -0.66
C GLY A 162 -2.84 -10.99 0.07
N PHE A 163 -4.03 -10.88 -0.55
CA PHE A 163 -5.17 -10.22 0.09
C PHE A 163 -5.65 -10.99 1.33
N ALA A 164 -5.79 -12.32 1.21
CA ALA A 164 -6.21 -13.17 2.32
C ALA A 164 -5.29 -13.04 3.54
N ILE A 165 -3.96 -13.01 3.33
CA ILE A 165 -2.98 -12.79 4.39
C ILE A 165 -3.21 -11.43 5.06
N ALA A 166 -3.26 -10.36 4.27
CA ALA A 166 -3.33 -9.00 4.79
C ALA A 166 -4.58 -8.75 5.65
N VAL A 167 -5.74 -9.30 5.28
CA VAL A 167 -7.01 -9.00 5.97
C VAL A 167 -7.38 -9.98 7.10
N HIS A 168 -6.67 -11.12 7.24
CA HIS A 168 -6.97 -12.10 8.30
C HIS A 168 -6.01 -12.04 9.48
N LEU A 169 -4.96 -11.26 9.38
CA LEU A 169 -4.01 -11.06 10.48
C LEU A 169 -4.43 -9.96 11.47
N ASP A 170 -5.65 -9.43 11.32
CA ASP A 170 -6.22 -8.36 12.13
C ASP A 170 -5.22 -7.18 12.29
N PRO A 171 -4.88 -6.50 11.19
CA PRO A 171 -3.96 -5.36 11.22
C PRO A 171 -4.61 -4.17 11.91
N ASP A 172 -3.80 -3.33 12.56
CA ASP A 172 -4.25 -2.07 13.14
C ASP A 172 -4.49 -1.01 12.05
N ILE A 173 -3.70 -1.10 10.95
CA ILE A 173 -3.73 -0.18 9.82
C ILE A 173 -3.69 -0.97 8.51
N LEU A 174 -4.64 -0.72 7.61
CA LEU A 174 -4.66 -1.27 6.26
C LEU A 174 -4.35 -0.18 5.25
N LEU A 175 -3.34 -0.40 4.39
CA LEU A 175 -3.01 0.50 3.29
C LEU A 175 -3.48 -0.13 1.98
N ALA A 176 -4.34 0.55 1.24
CA ALA A 176 -4.91 0.05 -0.01
C ALA A 176 -4.66 1.03 -1.16
N ASP A 177 -4.13 0.53 -2.29
CA ASP A 177 -3.87 1.30 -3.51
C ASP A 177 -4.76 0.75 -4.63
N GLU A 178 -5.84 1.47 -4.99
CA GLU A 178 -6.80 1.13 -6.09
C GLU A 178 -7.31 -0.33 -6.12
N ILE A 179 -7.18 -1.08 -5.03
CA ILE A 179 -7.22 -2.55 -4.94
C ILE A 179 -8.65 -3.12 -5.01
N LEU A 180 -9.66 -2.30 -5.17
CA LEU A 180 -11.02 -2.82 -5.24
C LEU A 180 -11.32 -3.52 -6.59
N ALA A 181 -10.31 -3.67 -7.45
CA ALA A 181 -10.38 -4.38 -8.73
C ALA A 181 -9.71 -5.77 -8.69
N VAL A 182 -9.72 -6.45 -7.53
CA VAL A 182 -9.02 -7.72 -7.30
C VAL A 182 -9.89 -8.92 -7.63
N GLY A 183 -9.39 -9.80 -8.51
CA GLY A 183 -10.06 -11.07 -8.83
C GLY A 183 -11.34 -10.90 -9.65
N ASP A 184 -12.19 -11.90 -9.62
CA ASP A 184 -13.54 -11.85 -10.19
C ASP A 184 -14.51 -11.08 -9.28
N GLU A 185 -15.72 -10.85 -9.75
CA GLU A 185 -16.73 -10.07 -9.04
C GLU A 185 -17.11 -10.68 -7.68
N SER A 186 -17.16 -12.00 -7.59
CA SER A 186 -17.50 -12.72 -6.36
C SER A 186 -16.42 -12.53 -5.29
N PHE A 187 -15.15 -12.67 -5.66
CA PHE A 187 -14.04 -12.47 -4.77
C PHE A 187 -13.90 -11.00 -4.34
N ARG A 188 -14.12 -10.07 -5.29
CA ARG A 188 -14.13 -8.62 -4.98
C ARG A 188 -15.17 -8.29 -3.91
N LYS A 189 -16.41 -8.80 -4.03
CA LYS A 189 -17.46 -8.60 -3.01
C LYS A 189 -16.99 -9.11 -1.65
N LYS A 190 -16.44 -10.33 -1.59
CA LYS A 190 -15.90 -10.94 -0.38
C LYS A 190 -14.79 -10.08 0.26
N CYS A 191 -13.90 -9.51 -0.56
CA CYS A 191 -12.85 -8.59 -0.12
C CYS A 191 -13.43 -7.32 0.52
N LEU A 192 -14.41 -6.68 -0.15
CA LEU A 192 -15.06 -5.48 0.36
C LEU A 192 -15.80 -5.73 1.67
N ASP A 193 -16.51 -6.84 1.78
CA ASP A 193 -17.23 -7.20 2.99
C ASP A 193 -16.26 -7.45 4.16
N ARG A 194 -15.10 -8.06 3.89
CA ARG A 194 -14.05 -8.24 4.91
C ARG A 194 -13.45 -6.91 5.36
N ILE A 195 -13.15 -5.99 4.44
CA ILE A 195 -12.66 -4.63 4.79
C ILE A 195 -13.71 -3.90 5.66
N ARG A 196 -15.00 -3.96 5.28
CA ARG A 196 -16.07 -3.36 6.09
C ARG A 196 -16.13 -3.94 7.51
N ALA A 197 -15.98 -5.26 7.63
CA ALA A 197 -15.96 -5.93 8.94
C ALA A 197 -14.77 -5.47 9.79
N LEU A 198 -13.57 -5.39 9.21
CA LEU A 198 -12.36 -4.90 9.88
C LEU A 198 -12.51 -3.43 10.33
N ARG A 199 -13.10 -2.57 9.49
CA ARG A 199 -13.39 -1.17 9.85
C ARG A 199 -14.35 -1.06 11.04
N LYS A 200 -15.43 -1.86 11.05
CA LYS A 200 -16.33 -1.93 12.20
C LYS A 200 -15.61 -2.37 13.48
N GLY A 201 -14.54 -3.16 13.36
CA GLY A 201 -13.65 -3.55 14.45
C GLY A 201 -12.64 -2.49 14.89
N GLY A 202 -12.66 -1.29 14.31
CA GLY A 202 -11.76 -0.18 14.67
C GLY A 202 -10.45 -0.15 13.89
N MET A 203 -10.32 -0.87 12.79
CA MET A 203 -9.14 -0.81 11.91
C MET A 203 -9.07 0.54 11.18
N THR A 204 -7.88 1.15 11.18
CA THR A 204 -7.57 2.36 10.41
C THR A 204 -7.37 2.00 8.94
N LEU A 205 -7.98 2.75 8.02
CA LEU A 205 -7.85 2.52 6.58
C LEU A 205 -7.21 3.74 5.90
N VAL A 206 -6.19 3.50 5.08
CA VAL A 206 -5.66 4.49 4.13
C VAL A 206 -5.92 3.96 2.73
N LEU A 207 -6.83 4.60 2.02
CA LEU A 207 -7.25 4.21 0.67
C LEU A 207 -6.77 5.22 -0.35
N VAL A 208 -5.95 4.80 -1.31
CA VAL A 208 -5.63 5.59 -2.49
C VAL A 208 -6.62 5.22 -3.58
N SER A 209 -7.34 6.21 -4.12
CA SER A 209 -8.21 6.01 -5.27
C SER A 209 -8.33 7.29 -6.10
N HIS A 210 -8.53 7.12 -7.41
CA HIS A 210 -8.90 8.22 -8.30
C HIS A 210 -10.44 8.31 -8.50
N VAL A 211 -11.20 7.37 -7.93
CA VAL A 211 -12.65 7.28 -8.03
C VAL A 211 -13.29 7.88 -6.78
N GLN A 212 -13.97 9.02 -6.93
CA GLN A 212 -14.62 9.74 -5.83
C GLN A 212 -15.62 8.86 -5.07
N GLU A 213 -16.46 8.09 -5.79
CA GLU A 213 -17.47 7.22 -5.20
C GLU A 213 -16.89 6.19 -4.22
N GLN A 214 -15.69 5.67 -4.50
CA GLN A 214 -15.00 4.74 -3.59
C GLN A 214 -14.59 5.46 -2.29
N ILE A 215 -14.08 6.68 -2.40
CA ILE A 215 -13.71 7.49 -1.24
C ILE A 215 -14.95 7.80 -0.40
N ASP A 216 -16.02 8.24 -1.02
CA ASP A 216 -17.28 8.57 -0.32
C ASP A 216 -17.91 7.34 0.35
N THR A 217 -17.71 6.14 -0.23
CA THR A 217 -18.25 4.88 0.32
C THR A 217 -17.41 4.31 1.46
N PHE A 218 -16.09 4.44 1.41
CA PHE A 218 -15.18 3.74 2.32
C PHE A 218 -14.46 4.63 3.31
N CYS A 219 -14.42 5.95 3.10
CA CYS A 219 -13.60 6.86 3.90
C CYS A 219 -14.44 7.87 4.68
N ASP A 220 -13.95 8.28 5.84
CA ASP A 220 -14.56 9.32 6.70
C ASP A 220 -14.04 10.72 6.34
N SER A 221 -12.81 10.74 5.78
CA SER A 221 -12.12 11.96 5.38
C SER A 221 -11.32 11.72 4.09
N TYR A 222 -10.88 12.82 3.48
CA TYR A 222 -10.04 12.76 2.30
C TYR A 222 -8.92 13.79 2.35
N LEU A 223 -7.87 13.49 1.57
CA LEU A 223 -6.73 14.35 1.32
C LEU A 223 -6.42 14.34 -0.16
N LYS A 224 -6.37 15.53 -0.78
CA LYS A 224 -6.01 15.69 -2.20
C LYS A 224 -4.57 16.11 -2.34
N LEU A 225 -3.84 15.38 -3.18
CA LEU A 225 -2.47 15.64 -3.57
C LEU A 225 -2.39 16.21 -4.98
N ALA A 226 -1.59 17.24 -5.18
CA ALA A 226 -1.18 17.73 -6.48
C ALA A 226 0.30 18.13 -6.45
N LYS A 227 1.06 17.68 -7.45
CA LYS A 227 2.50 17.98 -7.58
C LYS A 227 3.28 17.77 -6.27
N GLY A 228 3.00 16.66 -5.58
CA GLY A 228 3.66 16.28 -4.33
C GLY A 228 3.28 17.08 -3.09
N ARG A 229 2.23 17.89 -3.14
CA ARG A 229 1.75 18.71 -2.02
C ARG A 229 0.29 18.41 -1.68
N VAL A 230 -0.08 18.59 -0.42
CA VAL A 230 -1.48 18.60 0.00
C VAL A 230 -2.09 19.92 -0.45
N ILE A 231 -3.16 19.85 -1.24
CA ILE A 231 -3.89 21.04 -1.73
C ILE A 231 -5.25 21.18 -1.07
N GLU A 232 -5.81 20.10 -0.56
CA GLU A 232 -7.12 20.10 0.08
C GLU A 232 -7.22 18.92 1.03
N GLN A 233 -7.92 19.12 2.14
CA GLN A 233 -8.33 18.04 3.05
C GLN A 233 -9.70 18.36 3.62
N GLY A 234 -10.50 17.30 3.85
CA GLY A 234 -11.86 17.47 4.35
C GLY A 234 -12.49 16.17 4.80
N ARG A 235 -13.74 16.26 5.25
CA ARG A 235 -14.56 15.06 5.52
C ARG A 235 -15.32 14.68 4.27
N THR A 236 -15.50 13.38 4.07
CA THR A 236 -16.37 12.88 3.01
C THR A 236 -17.83 13.19 3.37
N HIS A 237 -18.63 13.42 2.35
CA HIS A 237 -20.08 13.43 2.56
C HIS A 237 -20.51 11.99 2.80
N ALA A 238 -20.86 11.63 4.05
CA ALA A 238 -21.46 10.34 4.32
C ALA A 238 -22.66 10.16 3.37
N VAL A 239 -22.55 9.24 2.42
CA VAL A 239 -23.71 8.75 1.68
C VAL A 239 -24.61 8.11 2.72
N GLY A 240 -25.72 8.76 2.98
CA GLY A 240 -26.60 8.64 4.13
C GLY A 240 -26.79 7.21 4.61
N THR A 241 -26.78 7.05 5.91
CA THR A 241 -27.65 6.11 6.60
C THR A 241 -29.06 6.41 6.16
N ALA A 242 -29.52 5.72 5.09
CA ALA A 242 -30.93 5.64 4.81
C ALA A 242 -31.58 5.00 6.05
N SER A 243 -32.25 5.80 6.85
CA SER A 243 -33.16 5.31 7.89
C SER A 243 -34.17 4.41 7.20
N PRO A 244 -34.41 3.19 7.68
CA PRO A 244 -35.51 2.39 7.21
C PRO A 244 -36.80 3.08 7.67
N THR A 245 -37.58 3.57 6.73
CA THR A 245 -39.00 3.85 6.91
C THR A 245 -39.79 2.56 6.92
#